data_308a3ce25962685f25010a1f424dc340
#
_entry.id   308a3ce25962685f25010a1f424dc340
#
_cell.length_a   1.000
_cell.length_b   1.000
_cell.length_c   1.000
_cell.angle_alpha   90.00
_cell.angle_beta   90.00
_cell.angle_gamma   90.00
#
_symmetry.space_group_name_H-M   'P 1'
#
loop_
_entity.id
_entity.type
_entity.pdbx_description
1 polymer ?
#
loop_
_entity_poly.entity_id
_entity_poly.type
_entity_poly.pdbx_seq_one_letter_code
_entity_poly.pdbx_strand_id
1 'polypeptide(L)'
;MNKLTKQLANLYEPKWNELKQQLDAKGIKVQAPFMLGVALEHNNQGGYVDESWWTDADLKVMVFGQEALNWPIPVSDDGIQIQSDDFVELYQRFYSDNYKGDYFLKDSDNHLAKNKFFSMGFNGIMSGIKDFVLDKQYPDKKAAYLWNNISKLSVGGRYGVSKEIHELEEKYFHVIPQEIEILKPDVLIFLTGPEIGRAHV
;
A
#
# COMPACT_ATOMS: atom_id res chain seq x y z
N MET A 1 14.08 4.94 12.21
CA MET A 1 13.27 4.81 10.97
C MET A 1 14.23 4.59 9.82
N ASN A 2 13.98 3.58 9.01
CA ASN A 2 14.81 3.23 7.87
C ASN A 2 14.70 4.29 6.75
N LYS A 3 15.66 4.29 5.83
CA LYS A 3 15.84 5.40 4.86
C LYS A 3 14.63 5.57 3.94
N LEU A 4 14.13 4.49 3.33
CA LEU A 4 13.01 4.55 2.38
C LEU A 4 11.70 4.92 3.08
N THR A 5 11.43 4.29 4.22
CA THR A 5 10.25 4.59 5.04
C THR A 5 10.23 6.06 5.49
N LYS A 6 11.41 6.60 5.87
CA LYS A 6 11.52 8.02 6.20
C LYS A 6 11.27 8.93 4.99
N GLN A 7 11.75 8.56 3.81
CA GLN A 7 11.47 9.31 2.58
C GLN A 7 9.99 9.32 2.24
N LEU A 8 9.31 8.16 2.40
CA LEU A 8 7.87 8.05 2.20
C LEU A 8 7.09 8.90 3.22
N ALA A 9 7.41 8.82 4.50
CA ALA A 9 6.78 9.64 5.54
C ALA A 9 6.94 11.15 5.24
N ASN A 10 8.13 11.59 4.88
CA ASN A 10 8.39 12.99 4.50
C ASN A 10 7.62 13.42 3.22
N LEU A 11 7.35 12.51 2.29
CA LEU A 11 6.51 12.76 1.14
C LEU A 11 5.04 12.97 1.55
N TYR A 12 4.55 12.10 2.44
CA TYR A 12 3.13 12.07 2.80
C TYR A 12 2.72 13.22 3.69
N GLU A 13 3.52 13.56 4.68
CA GLU A 13 3.15 14.50 5.74
C GLU A 13 2.60 15.84 5.23
N PRO A 14 3.31 16.62 4.40
CA PRO A 14 2.80 17.90 3.92
C PRO A 14 1.56 17.75 3.05
N LYS A 15 1.52 16.75 2.19
CA LYS A 15 0.40 16.49 1.27
C LYS A 15 -0.86 16.04 2.01
N TRP A 16 -0.68 15.17 3.03
CA TRP A 16 -1.79 14.73 3.86
C TRP A 16 -2.39 15.91 4.67
N ASN A 17 -1.56 16.74 5.25
CA ASN A 17 -2.02 17.89 6.01
C ASN A 17 -2.85 18.84 5.14
N GLU A 18 -2.43 19.06 3.90
CA GLU A 18 -3.17 19.88 2.95
C GLU A 18 -4.50 19.23 2.54
N LEU A 19 -4.47 17.95 2.15
CA LEU A 19 -5.68 17.20 1.81
C LEU A 19 -6.67 17.17 2.97
N LYS A 20 -6.18 16.89 4.18
CA LYS A 20 -7.02 16.84 5.39
C LYS A 20 -7.73 18.15 5.64
N GLN A 21 -7.06 19.29 5.50
CA GLN A 21 -7.70 20.60 5.63
C GLN A 21 -8.86 20.79 4.63
N GLN A 22 -8.70 20.31 3.38
CA GLN A 22 -9.75 20.41 2.36
C GLN A 22 -10.93 19.49 2.67
N LEU A 23 -10.66 18.26 3.13
CA LEU A 23 -11.70 17.33 3.55
C LEU A 23 -12.49 17.86 4.73
N ASP A 24 -11.80 18.36 5.77
CA ASP A 24 -12.42 18.94 6.97
C ASP A 24 -13.28 20.18 6.62
N ALA A 25 -12.77 21.07 5.75
CA ALA A 25 -13.51 22.25 5.31
C ALA A 25 -14.84 21.94 4.58
N LYS A 26 -14.90 20.75 3.97
CA LYS A 26 -16.09 20.25 3.27
C LYS A 26 -16.93 19.30 4.11
N GLY A 27 -16.52 18.98 5.33
CA GLY A 27 -17.19 18.01 6.19
C GLY A 27 -17.14 16.58 5.65
N ILE A 28 -16.15 16.26 4.80
CA ILE A 28 -15.97 14.94 4.18
C ILE A 28 -15.18 14.06 5.14
N LYS A 29 -15.77 12.93 5.54
CA LYS A 29 -15.13 11.92 6.37
C LYS A 29 -14.59 10.79 5.50
N VAL A 30 -13.31 10.48 5.63
CA VAL A 30 -12.63 9.35 4.98
C VAL A 30 -12.00 8.45 6.04
N GLN A 31 -11.68 7.21 5.64
CA GLN A 31 -10.85 6.32 6.45
C GLN A 31 -9.38 6.72 6.36
N ALA A 32 -8.53 6.07 7.17
CA ALA A 32 -7.10 6.30 7.13
C ALA A 32 -6.56 6.19 5.69
N PRO A 33 -5.70 7.11 5.24
CA PRO A 33 -5.09 7.01 3.93
C PRO A 33 -4.13 5.83 3.83
N PHE A 34 -4.06 5.22 2.65
CA PHE A 34 -3.16 4.11 2.37
C PHE A 34 -1.75 4.63 2.08
N MET A 35 -0.93 4.74 3.11
CA MET A 35 0.45 5.23 3.04
C MET A 35 1.43 4.08 3.20
N LEU A 36 2.36 3.93 2.24
CA LEU A 36 3.32 2.84 2.22
C LEU A 36 4.41 3.00 3.28
N GLY A 37 4.86 1.85 3.80
CA GLY A 37 6.06 1.75 4.61
C GLY A 37 6.76 0.42 4.35
N VAL A 38 8.06 0.44 4.10
CA VAL A 38 8.82 -0.76 3.71
C VAL A 38 9.68 -1.36 4.81
N ALA A 39 9.77 -0.70 5.96
CA ALA A 39 10.46 -1.27 7.11
C ALA A 39 9.55 -2.33 7.76
N LEU A 40 9.89 -3.61 7.62
CA LEU A 40 9.12 -4.72 8.17
C LEU A 40 9.77 -5.25 9.44
N GLU A 41 8.94 -5.68 10.38
CA GLU A 41 9.38 -6.43 11.54
C GLU A 41 9.59 -7.89 11.15
N HIS A 42 10.82 -8.38 11.32
CA HIS A 42 11.08 -9.82 11.24
C HIS A 42 10.70 -10.47 12.57
N ASN A 43 9.43 -10.84 12.69
CA ASN A 43 8.89 -11.47 13.88
C ASN A 43 9.22 -12.96 13.91
N ASN A 44 10.40 -13.31 14.46
CA ASN A 44 10.49 -14.61 15.15
C ASN A 44 11.26 -14.54 16.46
N GLN A 45 11.90 -13.44 16.83
CA GLN A 45 12.62 -13.30 18.11
C GLN A 45 12.99 -11.83 18.45
N GLY A 46 12.03 -10.92 18.43
CA GLY A 46 12.28 -9.58 18.98
C GLY A 46 12.93 -8.61 17.99
N GLY A 47 12.15 -8.10 17.06
CA GLY A 47 12.23 -6.73 16.64
C GLY A 47 13.40 -6.28 15.78
N TYR A 48 13.67 -6.91 14.65
CA TYR A 48 14.42 -6.22 13.61
C TYR A 48 13.44 -5.56 12.66
N VAL A 49 13.44 -4.22 12.64
CA VAL A 49 12.73 -3.42 11.65
C VAL A 49 13.73 -3.02 10.59
N ASP A 50 13.67 -3.59 9.40
CA ASP A 50 14.57 -3.25 8.32
C ASP A 50 13.89 -3.21 6.95
N GLU A 51 14.56 -2.63 5.98
CA GLU A 51 14.11 -2.51 4.58
C GLU A 51 14.84 -3.48 3.64
N SER A 52 15.71 -4.36 4.16
CA SER A 52 16.58 -5.22 3.36
C SER A 52 15.82 -6.15 2.43
N TRP A 53 14.66 -6.65 2.86
CA TRP A 53 13.80 -7.49 2.04
C TRP A 53 13.43 -6.82 0.70
N TRP A 54 13.34 -5.47 0.68
CA TRP A 54 13.08 -4.69 -0.52
C TRP A 54 14.36 -4.22 -1.20
N THR A 55 15.31 -3.64 -0.42
CA THR A 55 16.52 -3.03 -1.00
C THR A 55 17.44 -4.05 -1.63
N ASP A 56 17.52 -5.25 -1.07
CA ASP A 56 18.46 -6.30 -1.49
C ASP A 56 17.82 -7.30 -2.46
N ALA A 57 16.56 -7.09 -2.84
CA ALA A 57 15.90 -7.93 -3.83
C ALA A 57 16.49 -7.69 -5.22
N ASP A 58 16.67 -8.78 -5.98
CA ASP A 58 17.11 -8.75 -7.37
C ASP A 58 16.00 -8.30 -8.34
N LEU A 59 14.74 -8.50 -7.95
CA LEU A 59 13.55 -8.07 -8.69
C LEU A 59 12.54 -7.45 -7.71
N LYS A 60 12.20 -6.20 -7.94
CA LYS A 60 11.23 -5.42 -7.16
C LYS A 60 9.94 -5.25 -7.94
N VAL A 61 8.87 -5.82 -7.44
CA VAL A 61 7.56 -5.79 -8.10
C VAL A 61 6.57 -5.00 -7.25
N MET A 62 6.00 -3.95 -7.81
CA MET A 62 4.92 -3.20 -7.19
C MET A 62 3.60 -3.51 -7.90
N VAL A 63 2.63 -3.98 -7.14
CA VAL A 63 1.30 -4.35 -7.63
C VAL A 63 0.27 -3.35 -7.13
N PHE A 64 -0.50 -2.79 -8.04
CA PHE A 64 -1.52 -1.80 -7.73
C PHE A 64 -2.92 -2.41 -7.76
N GLY A 65 -3.64 -2.26 -6.64
CA GLY A 65 -5.09 -2.38 -6.57
C GLY A 65 -5.78 -1.06 -6.89
N GLN A 66 -7.10 -1.10 -6.93
CA GLN A 66 -7.91 0.08 -7.26
C GLN A 66 -7.98 1.05 -6.09
N GLU A 67 -8.34 0.57 -4.91
CA GLU A 67 -8.62 1.40 -3.73
C GLU A 67 -8.39 0.64 -2.41
N ALA A 68 -8.22 1.39 -1.34
CA ALA A 68 -8.09 0.85 0.01
C ALA A 68 -9.47 0.58 0.61
N LEU A 69 -10.05 -0.59 0.34
CA LEU A 69 -11.35 -0.97 0.88
C LEU A 69 -11.26 -1.32 2.36
N ASN A 70 -12.08 -0.65 3.20
CA ASN A 70 -12.16 -0.91 4.66
C ASN A 70 -10.79 -0.92 5.35
N TRP A 71 -9.92 -0.01 4.99
CA TRP A 71 -8.64 0.14 5.66
C TRP A 71 -8.86 0.44 7.16
N PRO A 72 -8.26 -0.29 8.09
CA PRO A 72 -8.87 -0.62 9.39
C PRO A 72 -8.92 0.48 10.44
N ILE A 73 -8.51 1.72 10.19
CA ILE A 73 -8.63 2.76 11.23
C ILE A 73 -9.67 3.80 10.81
N PRO A 74 -10.80 3.88 11.52
CA PRO A 74 -11.58 5.08 11.49
C PRO A 74 -10.71 6.23 12.02
N VAL A 75 -10.64 7.33 11.30
CA VAL A 75 -10.20 8.60 11.90
C VAL A 75 -11.08 8.80 13.13
N SER A 76 -10.49 8.79 14.32
CA SER A 76 -11.25 8.77 15.57
C SER A 76 -12.18 9.99 15.61
N ASP A 77 -13.42 9.79 16.03
CA ASP A 77 -14.38 10.88 16.26
C ASP A 77 -13.90 11.85 17.38
N ASP A 78 -12.86 11.47 18.10
CA ASP A 78 -12.32 12.17 19.28
C ASP A 78 -11.29 13.26 18.94
N GLY A 79 -11.09 13.58 17.65
CA GLY A 79 -10.21 14.67 17.24
C GLY A 79 -8.71 14.41 17.48
N ILE A 80 -8.30 13.18 17.74
CA ILE A 80 -6.90 12.81 17.81
C ILE A 80 -6.29 13.04 16.44
N GLN A 81 -5.34 13.95 16.35
CA GLN A 81 -4.56 14.17 15.13
C GLN A 81 -3.65 12.97 14.91
N ILE A 82 -4.10 12.06 14.05
CA ILE A 82 -3.27 10.96 13.60
C ILE A 82 -2.20 11.55 12.68
N GLN A 83 -0.95 11.32 13.00
CA GLN A 83 0.19 11.79 12.22
C GLN A 83 0.41 10.90 10.99
N SER A 84 1.08 11.41 9.96
CA SER A 84 1.42 10.62 8.77
C SER A 84 2.25 9.38 9.10
N ASP A 85 3.10 9.47 10.11
CA ASP A 85 3.91 8.34 10.61
C ASP A 85 3.04 7.17 11.11
N ASP A 86 1.91 7.45 11.75
CA ASP A 86 0.98 6.43 12.24
C ASP A 86 0.36 5.62 11.09
N PHE A 87 0.09 6.27 9.95
CA PHE A 87 -0.45 5.59 8.77
C PHE A 87 0.60 4.74 8.07
N VAL A 88 1.84 5.21 8.01
CA VAL A 88 2.98 4.43 7.49
C VAL A 88 3.22 3.21 8.38
N GLU A 89 3.19 3.37 9.70
CA GLU A 89 3.31 2.27 10.65
C GLU A 89 2.15 1.27 10.55
N LEU A 90 0.95 1.75 10.28
CA LEU A 90 -0.20 0.89 10.02
C LEU A 90 0.03 -0.05 8.83
N TYR A 91 0.54 0.48 7.72
CA TYR A 91 0.89 -0.33 6.57
C TYR A 91 2.01 -1.34 6.89
N GLN A 92 3.03 -0.91 7.62
CA GLN A 92 4.13 -1.78 8.02
C GLN A 92 3.65 -2.95 8.87
N ARG A 93 2.83 -2.70 9.88
CA ARG A 93 2.21 -3.75 10.70
C ARG A 93 1.38 -4.71 9.85
N PHE A 94 0.50 -4.15 9.02
CA PHE A 94 -0.32 -4.94 8.11
C PHE A 94 0.54 -5.85 7.23
N TYR A 95 1.61 -5.31 6.65
CA TYR A 95 2.48 -6.07 5.77
C TYR A 95 3.29 -7.11 6.54
N SER A 96 3.87 -6.75 7.69
CA SER A 96 4.63 -7.65 8.55
C SER A 96 3.81 -8.83 9.07
N ASP A 97 2.56 -8.59 9.43
CA ASP A 97 1.67 -9.61 9.98
C ASP A 97 1.18 -10.61 8.92
N ASN A 98 1.09 -10.19 7.68
CA ASN A 98 0.44 -10.97 6.62
C ASN A 98 1.41 -11.50 5.55
N TYR A 99 2.56 -10.86 5.34
CA TYR A 99 3.53 -11.28 4.33
C TYR A 99 4.49 -12.33 4.88
N LYS A 100 4.55 -13.47 4.23
CA LYS A 100 5.45 -14.60 4.56
C LYS A 100 6.34 -14.95 3.37
N GLY A 101 7.19 -14.02 2.98
CA GLY A 101 8.15 -14.19 1.90
C GLY A 101 7.50 -14.34 0.52
N ASP A 102 7.00 -15.52 0.19
CA ASP A 102 6.50 -15.85 -1.15
C ASP A 102 4.98 -15.66 -1.31
N TYR A 103 4.24 -15.34 -0.24
CA TYR A 103 2.78 -15.18 -0.30
C TYR A 103 2.22 -14.45 0.92
N PHE A 104 1.01 -13.90 0.76
CA PHE A 104 0.21 -13.43 1.89
C PHE A 104 -0.55 -14.59 2.53
N LEU A 105 -0.61 -14.59 3.86
CA LEU A 105 -1.34 -15.61 4.63
C LEU A 105 -2.80 -15.70 4.17
N LYS A 106 -3.23 -16.91 3.89
CA LYS A 106 -4.63 -17.26 3.57
C LYS A 106 -5.40 -17.54 4.86
N ASP A 107 -5.27 -16.70 5.87
CA ASP A 107 -6.00 -16.93 7.11
C ASP A 107 -7.47 -16.57 6.95
N SER A 108 -8.35 -17.46 7.43
CA SER A 108 -9.80 -17.30 7.35
C SER A 108 -10.33 -16.09 8.12
N ASP A 109 -9.56 -15.57 9.07
CA ASP A 109 -9.94 -14.45 9.91
C ASP A 109 -9.45 -13.10 9.38
N ASN A 110 -8.57 -13.10 8.39
CA ASN A 110 -8.09 -11.88 7.77
C ASN A 110 -9.07 -11.39 6.70
N HIS A 111 -9.64 -10.19 6.89
CA HIS A 111 -10.54 -9.55 5.92
C HIS A 111 -9.94 -9.43 4.52
N LEU A 112 -8.63 -9.34 4.41
CA LEU A 112 -7.91 -9.25 3.13
C LEU A 112 -7.83 -10.60 2.42
N ALA A 113 -7.71 -11.71 3.16
CA ALA A 113 -7.75 -13.04 2.56
C ALA A 113 -9.11 -13.35 1.91
N LYS A 114 -10.17 -12.66 2.32
CA LYS A 114 -11.50 -12.74 1.72
C LYS A 114 -11.64 -11.88 0.45
N ASN A 115 -10.76 -10.91 0.23
CA ASN A 115 -10.76 -10.11 -0.99
C ASN A 115 -10.10 -10.89 -2.13
N LYS A 116 -10.91 -11.34 -3.09
CA LYS A 116 -10.44 -12.14 -4.23
C LYS A 116 -9.35 -11.44 -5.04
N PHE A 117 -9.41 -10.12 -5.20
CA PHE A 117 -8.40 -9.38 -5.97
C PHE A 117 -7.06 -9.37 -5.25
N PHE A 118 -7.06 -9.17 -3.94
CA PHE A 118 -5.85 -9.21 -3.15
C PHE A 118 -5.32 -10.65 -3.04
N SER A 119 -6.11 -11.60 -2.53
CA SER A 119 -5.64 -12.95 -2.26
C SER A 119 -5.37 -13.76 -3.52
N MET A 120 -6.21 -13.67 -4.55
CA MET A 120 -6.02 -14.41 -5.81
C MET A 120 -5.12 -13.64 -6.78
N GLY A 121 -5.29 -12.33 -6.89
CA GLY A 121 -4.51 -11.50 -7.80
C GLY A 121 -3.07 -11.37 -7.34
N PHE A 122 -2.85 -10.86 -6.15
CA PHE A 122 -1.50 -10.60 -5.63
C PHE A 122 -0.72 -11.89 -5.38
N ASN A 123 -1.30 -12.87 -4.67
CA ASN A 123 -0.66 -14.18 -4.48
C ASN A 123 -0.45 -14.91 -5.81
N GLY A 124 -1.37 -14.81 -6.75
CA GLY A 124 -1.22 -15.39 -8.08
C GLY A 124 -0.03 -14.79 -8.85
N ILE A 125 0.18 -13.47 -8.75
CA ILE A 125 1.35 -12.80 -9.34
C ILE A 125 2.64 -13.28 -8.67
N MET A 126 2.69 -13.30 -7.34
CA MET A 126 3.87 -13.75 -6.60
C MET A 126 4.23 -15.19 -6.95
N SER A 127 3.28 -16.11 -6.88
CA SER A 127 3.49 -17.52 -7.26
C SER A 127 3.86 -17.66 -8.73
N GLY A 128 3.20 -16.92 -9.62
CA GLY A 128 3.51 -16.97 -11.04
C GLY A 128 4.93 -16.51 -11.36
N ILE A 129 5.38 -15.41 -10.78
CA ILE A 129 6.77 -14.94 -10.96
C ILE A 129 7.74 -15.95 -10.36
N LYS A 130 7.48 -16.47 -9.17
CA LYS A 130 8.31 -17.49 -8.54
C LYS A 130 8.39 -18.73 -9.42
N ASP A 131 7.27 -19.39 -9.69
CA ASP A 131 7.22 -20.71 -10.32
C ASP A 131 7.65 -20.71 -11.80
N PHE A 132 7.34 -19.65 -12.54
CA PHE A 132 7.56 -19.58 -14.00
C PHE A 132 8.77 -18.75 -14.42
N VAL A 133 9.25 -17.84 -13.57
CA VAL A 133 10.40 -16.99 -13.90
C VAL A 133 11.59 -17.36 -13.04
N LEU A 134 11.49 -17.19 -11.73
CA LEU A 134 12.64 -17.37 -10.85
C LEU A 134 13.09 -18.83 -10.79
N ASP A 135 12.26 -19.76 -10.36
CA ASP A 135 12.64 -21.16 -10.16
C ASP A 135 13.14 -21.83 -11.45
N LYS A 136 12.65 -21.41 -12.62
CA LYS A 136 13.04 -21.99 -13.91
C LYS A 136 14.24 -21.32 -14.59
N GLN A 137 14.35 -20.01 -14.44
CA GLN A 137 15.34 -19.23 -15.21
C GLN A 137 16.41 -18.59 -14.32
N TYR A 138 16.06 -18.25 -13.08
CA TYR A 138 16.91 -17.51 -12.18
C TYR A 138 16.79 -18.01 -10.73
N PRO A 139 17.12 -19.30 -10.45
CA PRO A 139 16.84 -19.93 -9.15
C PRO A 139 17.56 -19.28 -7.96
N ASP A 140 18.64 -18.56 -8.20
CA ASP A 140 19.41 -17.86 -7.15
C ASP A 140 18.94 -16.43 -6.92
N LYS A 141 17.92 -15.97 -7.68
CA LYS A 141 17.42 -14.60 -7.59
C LYS A 141 16.23 -14.50 -6.65
N LYS A 142 16.14 -13.36 -5.95
CA LYS A 142 15.07 -13.04 -5.00
C LYS A 142 14.20 -11.92 -5.52
N ALA A 143 12.88 -12.12 -5.47
CA ALA A 143 11.92 -11.06 -5.73
C ALA A 143 11.33 -10.52 -4.42
N ALA A 144 11.10 -9.21 -4.40
CA ALA A 144 10.29 -8.55 -3.40
C ALA A 144 9.01 -8.01 -4.04
N TYR A 145 7.92 -8.09 -3.31
CA TYR A 145 6.60 -7.71 -3.80
C TYR A 145 5.99 -6.68 -2.87
N LEU A 146 5.46 -5.60 -3.40
CA LEU A 146 4.80 -4.55 -2.63
C LEU A 146 3.40 -4.31 -3.19
N TRP A 147 2.39 -4.33 -2.31
CA TRP A 147 1.04 -3.92 -2.67
C TRP A 147 0.87 -2.42 -2.51
N ASN A 148 0.26 -1.81 -3.48
CA ASN A 148 -0.13 -0.41 -3.47
C ASN A 148 -1.59 -0.26 -3.93
N ASN A 149 -2.16 0.93 -3.80
CA ASN A 149 -3.47 1.27 -4.33
C ASN A 149 -3.39 2.57 -5.14
N ILE A 150 -4.17 2.64 -6.22
CA ILE A 150 -4.29 3.87 -7.04
C ILE A 150 -4.97 4.96 -6.21
N SER A 151 -6.15 4.67 -5.66
CA SER A 151 -6.78 5.56 -4.70
C SER A 151 -6.30 5.24 -3.29
N LYS A 152 -5.77 6.23 -2.61
CA LYS A 152 -5.25 6.13 -1.24
C LYS A 152 -6.33 6.29 -0.19
N LEU A 153 -7.47 6.81 -0.58
CA LEU A 153 -8.60 7.07 0.32
C LEU A 153 -9.67 6.00 0.17
N SER A 154 -10.42 5.79 1.24
CA SER A 154 -11.65 5.00 1.24
C SER A 154 -12.71 5.60 2.15
N VAL A 155 -13.96 5.22 1.92
CA VAL A 155 -15.10 5.60 2.76
C VAL A 155 -15.68 4.32 3.36
N GLY A 156 -15.81 4.28 4.67
CA GLY A 156 -16.24 3.09 5.39
C GLY A 156 -17.57 2.52 4.88
N GLY A 157 -17.58 1.19 4.67
CA GLY A 157 -18.78 0.45 4.25
C GLY A 157 -19.22 0.63 2.79
N ARG A 158 -18.40 1.26 1.95
CA ARG A 158 -18.70 1.48 0.52
C ARG A 158 -17.53 1.08 -0.37
N TYR A 159 -17.86 0.61 -1.56
CA TYR A 159 -16.91 0.49 -2.66
C TYR A 159 -16.81 1.83 -3.39
N GLY A 160 -15.59 2.25 -3.66
CA GLY A 160 -15.31 3.50 -4.34
C GLY A 160 -15.44 4.73 -3.44
N VAL A 161 -14.76 5.78 -3.85
CA VAL A 161 -14.91 7.12 -3.29
C VAL A 161 -15.68 7.99 -4.29
N SER A 162 -16.31 9.07 -3.80
CA SER A 162 -17.03 9.99 -4.68
C SER A 162 -16.05 10.71 -5.63
N LYS A 163 -16.58 11.18 -6.76
CA LYS A 163 -15.81 12.01 -7.71
C LYS A 163 -15.13 13.19 -7.01
N GLU A 164 -15.83 13.83 -6.06
CA GLU A 164 -15.28 14.95 -5.29
C GLU A 164 -14.05 14.55 -4.46
N ILE A 165 -14.08 13.36 -3.83
CA ILE A 165 -12.93 12.84 -3.06
C ILE A 165 -11.77 12.53 -4.01
N HIS A 166 -12.03 11.92 -5.18
CA HIS A 166 -11.00 11.68 -6.20
C HIS A 166 -10.33 12.98 -6.68
N GLU A 167 -11.12 14.02 -6.96
CA GLU A 167 -10.59 15.31 -7.39
C GLU A 167 -9.72 15.99 -6.30
N LEU A 168 -10.09 15.82 -5.03
CA LEU A 168 -9.28 16.30 -3.90
C LEU A 168 -8.00 15.49 -3.74
N GLU A 169 -8.09 14.17 -3.83
CA GLU A 169 -6.94 13.28 -3.76
C GLU A 169 -5.94 13.56 -4.89
N GLU A 170 -6.42 13.66 -6.12
CA GLU A 170 -5.59 13.98 -7.28
C GLU A 170 -4.89 15.32 -7.13
N LYS A 171 -5.60 16.34 -6.64
CA LYS A 171 -5.05 17.67 -6.50
C LYS A 171 -4.05 17.82 -5.37
N TYR A 172 -4.31 17.21 -4.21
CA TYR A 172 -3.57 17.45 -2.98
C TYR A 172 -2.73 16.26 -2.51
N PHE A 173 -3.04 15.04 -2.96
CA PHE A 173 -2.38 13.81 -2.51
C PHE A 173 -1.93 12.91 -3.66
N HIS A 174 -1.59 13.47 -4.79
CA HIS A 174 -1.01 12.74 -5.92
C HIS A 174 0.43 12.32 -5.58
N VAL A 175 0.61 11.13 -4.98
CA VAL A 175 1.88 10.66 -4.40
C VAL A 175 2.52 9.52 -5.17
N ILE A 176 1.77 8.80 -6.02
CA ILE A 176 2.23 7.58 -6.71
C ILE A 176 3.52 7.78 -7.51
N PRO A 177 3.69 8.85 -8.32
CA PRO A 177 4.93 9.04 -9.05
C PRO A 177 6.16 9.13 -8.13
N GLN A 178 6.04 9.85 -7.00
CA GLN A 178 7.12 9.98 -6.04
C GLN A 178 7.36 8.70 -5.24
N GLU A 179 6.31 7.91 -4.94
CA GLU A 179 6.47 6.57 -4.35
C GLU A 179 7.32 5.67 -5.26
N ILE A 180 7.05 5.70 -6.57
CA ILE A 180 7.81 4.94 -7.57
C ILE A 180 9.27 5.42 -7.63
N GLU A 181 9.50 6.74 -7.59
CA GLU A 181 10.86 7.31 -7.58
C GLU A 181 11.65 6.93 -6.31
N ILE A 182 10.99 6.86 -5.16
CA ILE A 182 11.61 6.48 -3.88
C ILE A 182 11.92 4.98 -3.85
N LEU A 183 10.93 4.17 -4.22
CA LEU A 183 10.99 2.71 -4.07
C LEU A 183 11.69 2.00 -5.23
N LYS A 184 11.73 2.62 -6.41
CA LYS A 184 12.39 2.12 -7.62
C LYS A 184 12.04 0.67 -7.94
N PRO A 185 10.75 0.33 -8.10
CA PRO A 185 10.37 -0.99 -8.57
C PRO A 185 10.84 -1.23 -10.00
N ASP A 186 11.21 -2.48 -10.31
CA ASP A 186 11.58 -2.90 -11.67
C ASP A 186 10.34 -3.19 -12.52
N VAL A 187 9.25 -3.61 -11.87
CA VAL A 187 7.99 -3.98 -12.53
C VAL A 187 6.80 -3.36 -11.80
N LEU A 188 5.89 -2.76 -12.57
CA LEU A 188 4.60 -2.26 -12.11
C LEU A 188 3.49 -3.12 -12.71
N ILE A 189 2.61 -3.64 -11.87
CA ILE A 189 1.46 -4.45 -12.29
C ILE A 189 0.18 -3.81 -11.76
N PHE A 190 -0.80 -3.59 -12.64
CA PHE A 190 -2.06 -2.95 -12.28
C PHE A 190 -3.20 -3.97 -12.33
N LEU A 191 -3.77 -4.28 -11.16
CA LEU A 191 -4.97 -5.10 -10.99
C LEU A 191 -6.21 -4.19 -10.86
N THR A 192 -6.30 -3.22 -11.74
CA THR A 192 -7.35 -2.21 -11.74
C THR A 192 -8.37 -2.50 -12.83
N GLY A 193 -9.64 -2.18 -12.58
CA GLY A 193 -10.67 -2.31 -13.59
C GLY A 193 -10.46 -1.36 -14.79
N PRO A 194 -11.13 -1.59 -15.93
CA PRO A 194 -10.95 -0.82 -17.17
C PRO A 194 -11.31 0.67 -17.03
N GLU A 195 -11.99 1.06 -15.98
CA GLU A 195 -12.44 2.45 -15.77
C GLU A 195 -11.32 3.37 -15.23
N ILE A 196 -10.32 2.83 -14.54
CA ILE A 196 -9.19 3.64 -14.05
C ILE A 196 -8.30 4.09 -15.20
N GLY A 197 -8.13 3.28 -16.23
CA GLY A 197 -7.39 3.68 -17.43
C GLY A 197 -8.00 4.87 -18.19
N ARG A 198 -9.26 5.22 -17.90
CA ARG A 198 -9.94 6.38 -18.49
C ARG A 198 -9.81 7.67 -17.68
N ALA A 199 -9.44 7.58 -16.42
CA ALA A 199 -9.30 8.75 -15.53
C ALA A 199 -7.92 9.40 -15.62
N HIS A 200 -6.94 8.76 -16.27
CA HIS A 200 -5.55 9.21 -16.34
C HIS A 200 -5.01 9.40 -17.77
N VAL A 201 -5.90 9.52 -18.78
CA VAL A 201 -5.54 9.86 -20.15
C VAL A 201 -6.00 11.26 -20.49
#